data_0a8ee4edd9cdde4776328631cc1248e3
#
_entry.id   0a8ee4edd9cdde4776328631cc1248e3
#
_cell.length_a   1.000
_cell.length_b   1.000
_cell.length_c   1.000
_cell.angle_alpha   90.00
_cell.angle_beta   90.00
_cell.angle_gamma   90.00
#
_symmetry.space_group_name_H-M   'P 1'
#
loop_
_entity.id
_entity.type
_entity.pdbx_description
1 polymer ?
#
loop_
_entity_poly.entity_id
_entity_poly.type
_entity_poly.pdbx_seq_one_letter_code
_entity_poly.pdbx_strand_id
1 'polypeptide(L)'
;MTDKFSAVVAGHICLDMIPDLAALGQGQFGELFQPGHLIVAGAATFSPGGPVPNTGLALHRLGVPVRLVARVGADPFGEIIQKIIAAYGPALAEGIVADPQSPTSYTVVIDPPGTDRFFLHCPGTNDVFGADDIDYGLVAQAGVFHFGYPPIMRRMYSEGGAGLVEVFRRAKAAGATTSLDMTFPDPTSPGGRVDWAGILREVLPYVDIFGPSIEELMFMLRRSTFEAMAQADGSRSFLPQVTPGLLSDVSGELIELGVKMAAIKLGNRGLYLRTAGTARLAQMGRAAPADLQAWAGQELWAPCFQVQVAGTTGAGDATLAGFLSALLRDLPPRQAVIAAVAVGACNVEAVDTISGIRPWEETLERVAAGWLQHPLVLDVPGWRRDDTCGVWAKNF
;
A
#
# COMPACT_ATOMS: atom_id res chain seq x y z
N MET A 1 -7.20 23.59 -14.97
CA MET A 1 -6.12 23.98 -14.05
C MET A 1 -5.55 22.71 -13.43
N THR A 2 -4.23 22.55 -13.43
CA THR A 2 -3.57 21.43 -12.74
C THR A 2 -3.60 21.69 -11.24
N ASP A 3 -4.14 20.76 -10.45
CA ASP A 3 -4.18 20.88 -8.99
C ASP A 3 -3.11 19.95 -8.40
N LYS A 4 -2.01 20.57 -7.90
CA LYS A 4 -0.95 19.83 -7.20
C LYS A 4 -1.53 19.02 -6.03
N PHE A 5 -2.52 19.54 -5.33
CA PHE A 5 -3.14 18.92 -4.16
C PHE A 5 -4.29 18.00 -4.56
N SER A 6 -4.00 16.99 -5.41
CA SER A 6 -4.99 15.97 -5.80
C SER A 6 -4.30 14.66 -6.20
N ALA A 7 -5.05 13.56 -6.20
CA ALA A 7 -4.56 12.24 -6.54
C ALA A 7 -5.49 11.47 -7.49
N VAL A 8 -4.91 10.68 -8.39
CA VAL A 8 -5.58 9.59 -9.11
C VAL A 8 -5.06 8.28 -8.53
N VAL A 9 -5.97 7.43 -8.07
CA VAL A 9 -5.65 6.10 -7.51
C VAL A 9 -6.22 5.04 -8.43
N ALA A 10 -5.35 4.21 -9.01
CA ALA A 10 -5.69 3.17 -9.96
C ALA A 10 -5.16 1.80 -9.53
N GLY A 11 -5.71 0.74 -10.10
CA GLY A 11 -5.23 -0.63 -9.88
C GLY A 11 -6.30 -1.58 -9.39
N HIS A 12 -5.91 -2.47 -8.48
CA HIS A 12 -6.75 -3.55 -7.99
C HIS A 12 -7.93 -3.05 -7.16
N ILE A 13 -9.11 -3.63 -7.42
CA ILE A 13 -10.33 -3.48 -6.63
C ILE A 13 -11.05 -4.83 -6.54
N CYS A 14 -11.60 -5.19 -5.37
CA CYS A 14 -12.43 -6.38 -5.21
C CYS A 14 -13.54 -6.15 -4.19
N LEU A 15 -14.49 -7.07 -4.14
CA LEU A 15 -15.45 -7.16 -3.05
C LEU A 15 -14.98 -8.19 -2.03
N ASP A 16 -14.64 -7.76 -0.83
CA ASP A 16 -14.36 -8.66 0.28
C ASP A 16 -15.67 -9.07 0.95
N MET A 17 -15.90 -10.37 1.02
CA MET A 17 -17.02 -11.00 1.71
C MET A 17 -16.50 -11.65 2.98
N ILE A 18 -16.91 -11.16 4.13
CA ILE A 18 -16.40 -11.57 5.44
C ILE A 18 -17.55 -12.18 6.24
N PRO A 19 -17.77 -13.51 6.18
CA PRO A 19 -18.72 -14.20 7.03
C PRO A 19 -18.32 -14.05 8.50
N ASP A 20 -19.27 -13.77 9.39
CA ASP A 20 -19.01 -13.78 10.82
C ASP A 20 -18.86 -15.22 11.32
N LEU A 21 -17.66 -15.57 11.73
CA LEU A 21 -17.28 -16.89 12.24
C LEU A 21 -17.01 -16.88 13.77
N ALA A 22 -17.33 -15.80 14.47
CA ALA A 22 -17.05 -15.66 15.90
C ALA A 22 -17.73 -16.74 16.77
N ALA A 23 -18.85 -17.31 16.30
CA ALA A 23 -19.55 -18.41 16.98
C ALA A 23 -18.87 -19.78 16.83
N LEU A 24 -17.88 -19.92 15.94
CA LEU A 24 -17.09 -21.14 15.83
C LEU A 24 -16.15 -21.25 17.04
N GLY A 25 -16.01 -22.46 17.57
CA GLY A 25 -15.04 -22.74 18.62
C GLY A 25 -13.61 -22.54 18.13
N GLN A 26 -12.67 -22.41 19.07
CA GLN A 26 -11.23 -22.43 18.74
C GLN A 26 -10.83 -23.84 18.28
N GLY A 27 -10.10 -23.93 17.17
CA GLY A 27 -9.61 -25.20 16.62
C GLY A 27 -8.71 -24.99 15.40
N GLN A 28 -8.06 -26.06 14.94
CA GLN A 28 -7.33 -26.00 13.69
C GLN A 28 -8.29 -25.96 12.49
N PHE A 29 -7.89 -25.35 11.39
CA PHE A 29 -8.72 -25.20 10.18
C PHE A 29 -9.35 -26.54 9.75
N GLY A 30 -8.56 -27.64 9.71
CA GLY A 30 -9.05 -28.97 9.31
C GLY A 30 -10.04 -29.61 10.30
N GLU A 31 -10.12 -29.14 11.54
CA GLU A 31 -11.11 -29.57 12.52
C GLU A 31 -12.43 -28.80 12.34
N LEU A 32 -12.33 -27.51 12.01
CA LEU A 32 -13.47 -26.63 11.82
C LEU A 32 -14.14 -26.82 10.44
N PHE A 33 -13.33 -27.06 9.40
CA PHE A 33 -13.78 -27.15 8.01
C PHE A 33 -13.64 -28.57 7.46
N GLN A 34 -14.55 -29.45 7.88
CA GLN A 34 -14.56 -30.85 7.43
C GLN A 34 -15.42 -31.02 6.16
N PRO A 35 -14.97 -31.82 5.18
CA PRO A 35 -15.76 -32.09 3.97
C PRO A 35 -17.16 -32.62 4.29
N GLY A 36 -18.17 -32.07 3.64
CA GLY A 36 -19.57 -32.48 3.80
C GLY A 36 -20.30 -31.90 5.03
N HIS A 37 -19.61 -31.15 5.90
CA HIS A 37 -20.26 -30.49 7.03
C HIS A 37 -20.81 -29.12 6.63
N LEU A 38 -22.03 -28.81 7.11
CA LEU A 38 -22.61 -27.47 7.05
C LEU A 38 -22.12 -26.65 8.24
N ILE A 39 -21.42 -25.57 7.95
CA ILE A 39 -20.96 -24.63 8.98
C ILE A 39 -21.95 -23.46 9.04
N VAL A 40 -22.51 -23.23 10.23
CA VAL A 40 -23.41 -22.08 10.45
C VAL A 40 -22.55 -20.85 10.76
N ALA A 41 -22.62 -19.85 9.90
CA ALA A 41 -21.97 -18.54 10.06
C ALA A 41 -22.99 -17.48 10.48
N GLY A 42 -22.53 -16.39 11.08
CA GLY A 42 -23.30 -15.17 11.31
C GLY A 42 -23.49 -14.35 10.03
N ALA A 43 -23.89 -13.09 10.19
CA ALA A 43 -24.11 -12.18 9.07
C ALA A 43 -22.79 -11.89 8.33
N ALA A 44 -22.82 -11.90 6.99
CA ALA A 44 -21.66 -11.51 6.20
C ALA A 44 -21.55 -9.99 6.10
N THR A 45 -20.33 -9.48 6.26
CA THR A 45 -19.98 -8.09 5.97
C THR A 45 -19.39 -8.00 4.56
N PHE A 46 -19.78 -6.96 3.82
CA PHE A 46 -19.21 -6.63 2.51
C PHE A 46 -18.39 -5.35 2.61
N SER A 47 -17.16 -5.39 2.11
CA SER A 47 -16.27 -4.24 2.07
C SER A 47 -15.55 -4.19 0.71
N PRO A 48 -15.34 -3.01 0.12
CA PRO A 48 -14.45 -2.92 -1.03
C PRO A 48 -13.01 -3.12 -0.56
N GLY A 49 -12.27 -4.01 -1.23
CA GLY A 49 -10.87 -4.33 -0.94
C GLY A 49 -9.93 -3.91 -2.06
N GLY A 50 -8.64 -3.87 -1.75
CA GLY A 50 -7.57 -3.46 -2.66
C GLY A 50 -7.17 -1.99 -2.53
N PRO A 51 -6.07 -1.59 -3.18
CA PRO A 51 -5.49 -0.25 -3.01
C PRO A 51 -6.41 0.87 -3.52
N VAL A 52 -7.26 0.61 -4.53
CA VAL A 52 -8.15 1.63 -5.06
C VAL A 52 -9.10 2.14 -3.98
N PRO A 53 -9.89 1.32 -3.26
CA PRO A 53 -10.65 1.80 -2.13
C PRO A 53 -9.78 2.10 -0.91
N ASN A 54 -8.81 1.25 -0.54
CA ASN A 54 -8.07 1.42 0.71
C ASN A 54 -7.23 2.70 0.72
N THR A 55 -6.33 2.87 -0.24
CA THR A 55 -5.50 4.09 -0.36
C THR A 55 -6.34 5.28 -0.81
N GLY A 56 -7.27 5.08 -1.75
CA GLY A 56 -8.09 6.16 -2.30
C GLY A 56 -9.06 6.77 -1.31
N LEU A 57 -9.82 5.97 -0.57
CA LEU A 57 -10.74 6.46 0.46
C LEU A 57 -9.97 6.99 1.68
N ALA A 58 -8.78 6.43 1.99
CA ALA A 58 -7.90 6.99 3.00
C ALA A 58 -7.47 8.41 2.64
N LEU A 59 -6.97 8.63 1.42
CA LEU A 59 -6.63 9.96 0.91
C LEU A 59 -7.83 10.92 0.97
N HIS A 60 -9.01 10.45 0.56
CA HIS A 60 -10.24 11.23 0.62
C HIS A 60 -10.58 11.66 2.06
N ARG A 61 -10.53 10.74 3.04
CA ARG A 61 -10.76 11.05 4.46
C ARG A 61 -9.72 12.00 5.04
N LEU A 62 -8.49 11.96 4.52
CA LEU A 62 -7.42 12.90 4.86
C LEU A 62 -7.58 14.27 4.14
N GLY A 63 -8.68 14.48 3.40
CA GLY A 63 -9.02 15.74 2.74
C GLY A 63 -8.31 15.98 1.41
N VAL A 64 -7.70 14.95 0.79
CA VAL A 64 -7.13 15.05 -0.56
C VAL A 64 -8.24 14.80 -1.58
N PRO A 65 -8.43 15.68 -2.60
CA PRO A 65 -9.29 15.39 -3.74
C PRO A 65 -8.78 14.18 -4.51
N VAL A 66 -9.63 13.14 -4.67
CA VAL A 66 -9.25 11.86 -5.27
C VAL A 66 -10.15 11.52 -6.45
N ARG A 67 -9.57 10.91 -7.48
CA ARG A 67 -10.26 10.14 -8.50
C ARG A 67 -9.84 8.67 -8.40
N LEU A 68 -10.83 7.78 -8.31
CA LEU A 68 -10.60 6.33 -8.28
C LEU A 68 -10.76 5.78 -9.70
N VAL A 69 -9.83 4.93 -10.13
CA VAL A 69 -9.86 4.32 -11.48
C VAL A 69 -9.69 2.82 -11.35
N ALA A 70 -10.75 2.09 -11.66
CA ALA A 70 -10.77 0.63 -11.56
C ALA A 70 -11.82 0.03 -12.52
N ARG A 71 -11.82 -1.30 -12.62
CA ARG A 71 -12.77 -2.06 -13.40
C ARG A 71 -13.50 -3.07 -12.52
N VAL A 72 -14.83 -3.09 -12.60
CA VAL A 72 -15.68 -4.10 -11.95
C VAL A 72 -16.53 -4.80 -12.99
N GLY A 73 -17.09 -5.96 -12.69
CA GLY A 73 -18.05 -6.61 -13.59
C GLY A 73 -19.39 -5.87 -13.64
N ALA A 74 -20.11 -5.98 -14.76
CA ALA A 74 -21.51 -5.59 -14.84
C ALA A 74 -22.41 -6.64 -14.16
N ASP A 75 -22.18 -6.89 -12.89
CA ASP A 75 -22.80 -7.90 -12.06
C ASP A 75 -23.16 -7.36 -10.65
N PRO A 76 -23.92 -8.11 -9.81
CA PRO A 76 -24.32 -7.65 -8.49
C PRO A 76 -23.16 -7.26 -7.57
N PHE A 77 -21.97 -7.88 -7.69
CA PHE A 77 -20.81 -7.54 -6.87
C PHE A 77 -20.23 -6.17 -7.27
N GLY A 78 -20.17 -5.88 -8.58
CA GLY A 78 -19.77 -4.58 -9.07
C GLY A 78 -20.72 -3.47 -8.62
N GLU A 79 -22.05 -3.71 -8.63
CA GLU A 79 -23.03 -2.77 -8.11
C GLU A 79 -22.86 -2.51 -6.60
N ILE A 80 -22.54 -3.54 -5.81
CA ILE A 80 -22.28 -3.39 -4.37
C ILE A 80 -21.04 -2.51 -4.16
N ILE A 81 -19.93 -2.77 -4.86
CA ILE A 81 -18.70 -1.95 -4.77
C ILE A 81 -19.01 -0.49 -5.09
N GLN A 82 -19.68 -0.23 -6.24
CA GLN A 82 -20.02 1.14 -6.65
C GLN A 82 -20.91 1.85 -5.63
N LYS A 83 -21.89 1.17 -5.05
CA LYS A 83 -22.77 1.73 -4.00
C LYS A 83 -21.98 2.08 -2.74
N ILE A 84 -21.10 1.19 -2.27
CA ILE A 84 -20.30 1.44 -1.06
C ILE A 84 -19.39 2.64 -1.28
N ILE A 85 -18.70 2.73 -2.43
CA ILE A 85 -17.80 3.85 -2.74
C ILE A 85 -18.57 5.16 -2.91
N ALA A 86 -19.71 5.14 -3.59
CA ALA A 86 -20.56 6.31 -3.77
C ALA A 86 -21.11 6.87 -2.45
N ALA A 87 -21.22 6.05 -1.40
CA ALA A 87 -21.61 6.51 -0.06
C ALA A 87 -20.56 7.42 0.60
N TYR A 88 -19.28 7.32 0.22
CA TYR A 88 -18.23 8.26 0.64
C TYR A 88 -18.24 9.56 -0.18
N GLY A 89 -18.75 9.51 -1.42
CA GLY A 89 -18.90 10.64 -2.32
C GLY A 89 -19.24 10.14 -3.74
N PRO A 90 -20.34 10.61 -4.36
CA PRO A 90 -20.76 10.11 -5.68
C PRO A 90 -19.68 10.19 -6.74
N ALA A 91 -18.89 11.28 -6.75
CA ALA A 91 -17.81 11.49 -7.71
C ALA A 91 -16.66 10.47 -7.60
N LEU A 92 -16.52 9.77 -6.47
CA LEU A 92 -15.50 8.73 -6.28
C LEU A 92 -15.82 7.46 -7.09
N ALA A 93 -17.09 7.18 -7.34
CA ALA A 93 -17.49 6.00 -8.11
C ALA A 93 -17.45 6.22 -9.64
N GLU A 94 -17.36 7.46 -10.14
CA GLU A 94 -17.42 7.79 -11.57
C GLU A 94 -16.33 7.13 -12.41
N GLY A 95 -15.14 6.91 -11.86
CA GLY A 95 -14.01 6.26 -12.54
C GLY A 95 -13.98 4.74 -12.39
N ILE A 96 -14.99 4.13 -11.74
CA ILE A 96 -15.11 2.68 -11.60
C ILE A 96 -16.02 2.16 -12.71
N VAL A 97 -15.41 1.62 -13.77
CA VAL A 97 -16.10 1.23 -15.00
C VAL A 97 -16.60 -0.22 -14.89
N ALA A 98 -17.88 -0.45 -15.25
CA ALA A 98 -18.45 -1.77 -15.32
C ALA A 98 -18.13 -2.47 -16.66
N ASP A 99 -17.56 -3.67 -16.58
CA ASP A 99 -17.24 -4.54 -17.72
C ASP A 99 -18.30 -5.64 -17.89
N PRO A 100 -18.99 -5.71 -19.03
CA PRO A 100 -19.98 -6.77 -19.27
C PRO A 100 -19.37 -8.13 -19.62
N GLN A 101 -18.05 -8.22 -19.83
CA GLN A 101 -17.38 -9.43 -20.31
C GLN A 101 -16.63 -10.20 -19.23
N SER A 102 -16.33 -9.55 -18.10
CA SER A 102 -15.55 -10.15 -17.02
C SER A 102 -16.31 -10.02 -15.70
N PRO A 103 -16.27 -11.05 -14.80
CA PRO A 103 -16.89 -10.95 -13.49
C PRO A 103 -16.14 -9.98 -12.60
N THR A 104 -16.83 -9.38 -11.64
CA THR A 104 -16.19 -8.60 -10.57
C THR A 104 -15.22 -9.44 -9.78
N SER A 105 -14.05 -8.88 -9.46
CA SER A 105 -13.13 -9.49 -8.52
C SER A 105 -13.75 -9.54 -7.11
N TYR A 106 -13.55 -10.66 -6.42
CA TYR A 106 -13.99 -10.82 -5.03
C TYR A 106 -13.03 -11.66 -4.21
N THR A 107 -13.08 -11.48 -2.90
CA THR A 107 -12.37 -12.30 -1.92
C THR A 107 -13.35 -12.78 -0.85
N VAL A 108 -13.42 -14.09 -0.60
CA VAL A 108 -14.06 -14.62 0.62
C VAL A 108 -12.98 -14.70 1.68
N VAL A 109 -13.16 -13.92 2.76
CA VAL A 109 -12.24 -13.89 3.90
C VAL A 109 -12.77 -14.83 4.98
N ILE A 110 -12.08 -15.93 5.19
CA ILE A 110 -12.39 -16.93 6.21
C ILE A 110 -11.50 -16.67 7.41
N ASP A 111 -12.07 -16.10 8.49
CA ASP A 111 -11.35 -15.64 9.69
C ASP A 111 -11.89 -16.35 10.96
N PRO A 112 -11.59 -17.65 11.17
CA PRO A 112 -12.06 -18.38 12.33
C PRO A 112 -11.24 -18.02 13.58
N PRO A 113 -11.84 -18.04 14.77
CA PRO A 113 -11.15 -17.74 16.03
C PRO A 113 -9.94 -18.64 16.27
N GLY A 114 -8.78 -18.02 16.59
CA GLY A 114 -7.56 -18.74 16.97
C GLY A 114 -6.74 -19.34 15.83
N THR A 115 -7.08 -19.02 14.59
CA THR A 115 -6.35 -19.45 13.39
C THR A 115 -6.11 -18.25 12.47
N ASP A 116 -5.02 -18.25 11.70
CA ASP A 116 -4.80 -17.25 10.67
C ASP A 116 -5.88 -17.30 9.59
N ARG A 117 -6.15 -16.14 9.00
CA ARG A 117 -7.13 -15.96 7.92
C ARG A 117 -6.77 -16.73 6.65
N PHE A 118 -7.81 -17.20 5.98
CA PHE A 118 -7.73 -17.80 4.65
C PHE A 118 -8.48 -16.93 3.64
N PHE A 119 -7.99 -16.91 2.40
CA PHE A 119 -8.57 -16.09 1.34
C PHE A 119 -8.90 -16.95 0.13
N LEU A 120 -10.16 -16.92 -0.31
CA LEU A 120 -10.55 -17.45 -1.62
C LEU A 120 -10.73 -16.25 -2.55
N HIS A 121 -9.78 -16.05 -3.46
CA HIS A 121 -9.72 -14.88 -4.32
C HIS A 121 -10.04 -15.21 -5.78
N CYS A 122 -10.96 -14.44 -6.37
CA CYS A 122 -11.23 -14.41 -7.80
C CYS A 122 -10.67 -13.09 -8.38
N PRO A 123 -9.68 -13.12 -9.29
CA PRO A 123 -9.10 -11.91 -9.85
C PRO A 123 -10.07 -11.11 -10.73
N GLY A 124 -10.98 -11.79 -11.45
CA GLY A 124 -12.03 -11.16 -12.25
C GLY A 124 -11.51 -10.07 -13.19
N THR A 125 -12.17 -8.91 -13.17
CA THR A 125 -11.81 -7.74 -14.00
C THR A 125 -10.40 -7.21 -13.78
N ASN A 126 -9.76 -7.48 -12.64
CA ASN A 126 -8.38 -7.05 -12.41
C ASN A 126 -7.37 -7.72 -13.37
N ASP A 127 -7.67 -8.94 -13.84
CA ASP A 127 -6.82 -9.65 -14.78
C ASP A 127 -6.81 -9.05 -16.20
N VAL A 128 -7.82 -8.27 -16.53
CA VAL A 128 -7.96 -7.60 -17.82
C VAL A 128 -7.75 -6.09 -17.77
N PHE A 129 -7.62 -5.51 -16.57
CA PHE A 129 -7.31 -4.09 -16.39
C PHE A 129 -5.93 -3.76 -16.96
N GLY A 130 -5.84 -2.66 -17.72
CA GLY A 130 -4.60 -2.25 -18.38
C GLY A 130 -4.43 -0.75 -18.52
N ALA A 131 -3.37 -0.34 -19.20
CA ALA A 131 -3.04 1.08 -19.40
C ALA A 131 -4.16 1.86 -20.12
N ASP A 132 -4.94 1.18 -20.98
CA ASP A 132 -6.01 1.82 -21.73
C ASP A 132 -7.29 2.07 -20.92
N ASP A 133 -7.39 1.48 -19.73
CA ASP A 133 -8.49 1.74 -18.79
C ASP A 133 -8.27 3.03 -17.96
N ILE A 134 -7.10 3.68 -18.10
CA ILE A 134 -6.73 4.88 -17.36
C ILE A 134 -6.86 6.11 -18.24
N ASP A 135 -7.67 7.07 -17.80
CA ASP A 135 -7.72 8.40 -18.43
C ASP A 135 -6.52 9.24 -18.02
N TYR A 136 -5.51 9.28 -18.88
CA TYR A 136 -4.30 10.09 -18.64
C TYR A 136 -4.54 11.60 -18.74
N GLY A 137 -5.68 12.04 -19.25
CA GLY A 137 -6.12 13.43 -19.14
C GLY A 137 -6.44 13.82 -17.70
N LEU A 138 -7.07 12.91 -16.93
CA LEU A 138 -7.24 13.08 -15.48
C LEU A 138 -5.90 13.02 -14.74
N VAL A 139 -5.03 12.07 -15.09
CA VAL A 139 -3.68 11.97 -14.52
C VAL A 139 -2.87 13.25 -14.77
N ALA A 140 -3.01 13.86 -15.95
CA ALA A 140 -2.35 15.11 -16.29
C ALA A 140 -2.82 16.31 -15.46
N GLN A 141 -3.90 16.21 -14.70
CA GLN A 141 -4.41 17.26 -13.82
C GLN A 141 -4.04 17.02 -12.35
N ALA A 142 -3.71 15.79 -11.96
CA ALA A 142 -3.42 15.41 -10.59
C ALA A 142 -1.96 15.64 -10.18
N GLY A 143 -1.70 15.90 -8.90
CA GLY A 143 -0.37 15.92 -8.32
C GLY A 143 0.27 14.55 -8.27
N VAL A 144 -0.47 13.54 -7.83
CA VAL A 144 -0.01 12.16 -7.67
C VAL A 144 -0.86 11.20 -8.51
N PHE A 145 -0.20 10.28 -9.19
CA PHE A 145 -0.77 9.04 -9.71
C PHE A 145 -0.28 7.87 -8.87
N HIS A 146 -1.18 7.18 -8.19
CA HIS A 146 -0.88 6.00 -7.38
C HIS A 146 -1.46 4.75 -8.04
N PHE A 147 -0.66 3.69 -8.14
CA PHE A 147 -1.08 2.38 -8.63
C PHE A 147 -0.71 1.30 -7.61
N GLY A 148 -1.64 0.38 -7.34
CA GLY A 148 -1.38 -0.66 -6.34
C GLY A 148 -1.78 -2.06 -6.75
N TYR A 149 -1.05 -3.02 -6.17
CA TYR A 149 -1.24 -4.47 -6.20
C TYR A 149 -1.07 -5.14 -7.58
N PRO A 150 -0.09 -4.73 -8.41
CA PRO A 150 0.17 -5.38 -9.69
C PRO A 150 0.41 -6.90 -9.60
N PRO A 151 0.94 -7.50 -8.50
CA PRO A 151 1.20 -8.93 -8.43
C PRO A 151 -0.02 -9.84 -8.53
N ILE A 152 -1.21 -9.32 -8.32
CA ILE A 152 -2.49 -10.05 -8.42
C ILE A 152 -3.36 -9.54 -9.58
N MET A 153 -2.73 -8.91 -10.58
CA MET A 153 -3.36 -8.38 -11.80
C MET A 153 -2.60 -8.90 -13.03
N ARG A 154 -3.13 -9.93 -13.71
CA ARG A 154 -2.40 -10.69 -14.73
C ARG A 154 -1.72 -9.82 -15.79
N ARG A 155 -2.38 -8.79 -16.33
CA ARG A 155 -1.78 -7.90 -17.34
C ARG A 155 -0.59 -7.09 -16.82
N MET A 156 -0.44 -6.95 -15.50
CA MET A 156 0.65 -6.19 -14.90
C MET A 156 1.93 -7.00 -14.75
N TYR A 157 1.85 -8.34 -14.68
CA TYR A 157 3.02 -9.20 -14.52
C TYR A 157 3.30 -10.13 -15.73
N SER A 158 2.31 -10.30 -16.63
CA SER A 158 2.52 -11.05 -17.87
C SER A 158 3.48 -10.31 -18.81
N GLU A 159 4.05 -11.05 -19.78
CA GLU A 159 4.93 -10.47 -20.81
C GLU A 159 6.08 -9.62 -20.24
N GLY A 160 6.70 -10.10 -19.14
CA GLY A 160 7.78 -9.38 -18.47
C GLY A 160 7.38 -8.06 -17.83
N GLY A 161 6.09 -7.87 -17.51
CA GLY A 161 5.58 -6.66 -16.87
C GLY A 161 5.29 -5.50 -17.85
N ALA A 162 5.23 -5.77 -19.14
CA ALA A 162 5.03 -4.71 -20.16
C ALA A 162 3.80 -3.84 -19.89
N GLY A 163 2.70 -4.43 -19.39
CA GLY A 163 1.49 -3.68 -19.01
C GLY A 163 1.75 -2.69 -17.87
N LEU A 164 2.50 -3.08 -16.85
CA LEU A 164 2.84 -2.21 -15.73
C LEU A 164 3.79 -1.08 -16.15
N VAL A 165 4.78 -1.42 -16.97
CA VAL A 165 5.72 -0.43 -17.54
C VAL A 165 4.96 0.63 -18.35
N GLU A 166 4.00 0.22 -19.19
CA GLU A 166 3.20 1.14 -20.00
C GLU A 166 2.34 2.07 -19.15
N VAL A 167 1.70 1.55 -18.08
CA VAL A 167 0.95 2.37 -17.11
C VAL A 167 1.84 3.48 -16.55
N PHE A 168 3.01 3.14 -16.04
CA PHE A 168 3.88 4.12 -15.39
C PHE A 168 4.56 5.07 -16.38
N ARG A 169 4.96 4.59 -17.56
CA ARG A 169 5.52 5.41 -18.63
C ARG A 169 4.52 6.50 -19.06
N ARG A 170 3.24 6.15 -19.27
CA ARG A 170 2.19 7.11 -19.64
C ARG A 170 1.86 8.07 -18.50
N ALA A 171 1.77 7.60 -17.27
CA ALA A 171 1.53 8.46 -16.10
C ALA A 171 2.68 9.46 -15.89
N LYS A 172 3.92 9.02 -16.07
CA LYS A 172 5.08 9.90 -15.99
C LYS A 172 5.10 10.93 -17.11
N ALA A 173 4.77 10.52 -18.34
CA ALA A 173 4.64 11.43 -19.50
C ALA A 173 3.52 12.46 -19.31
N ALA A 174 2.45 12.13 -18.58
CA ALA A 174 1.39 13.05 -18.19
C ALA A 174 1.83 14.07 -17.10
N GLY A 175 3.04 13.92 -16.54
CA GLY A 175 3.65 14.85 -15.59
C GLY A 175 3.21 14.69 -14.14
N ALA A 176 2.46 13.64 -13.78
CA ALA A 176 2.15 13.33 -12.40
C ALA A 176 3.39 12.79 -11.66
N THR A 177 3.46 13.01 -10.35
CA THR A 177 4.35 12.23 -9.49
C THR A 177 3.77 10.82 -9.36
N THR A 178 4.58 9.82 -9.71
CA THR A 178 4.14 8.42 -9.77
C THR A 178 4.42 7.68 -8.47
N SER A 179 3.46 6.90 -8.00
CA SER A 179 3.56 6.10 -6.79
C SER A 179 3.12 4.65 -7.06
N LEU A 180 3.93 3.68 -6.64
CA LEU A 180 3.65 2.25 -6.78
C LEU A 180 3.62 1.59 -5.41
N ASP A 181 2.55 0.86 -5.12
CA ASP A 181 2.46 -0.08 -4.00
C ASP A 181 2.35 -1.52 -4.50
N MET A 182 2.79 -2.45 -3.67
CA MET A 182 2.78 -3.87 -3.99
C MET A 182 1.82 -4.62 -3.06
N THR A 183 1.63 -5.90 -3.35
CA THR A 183 1.06 -6.88 -2.42
C THR A 183 1.86 -8.15 -2.54
N PHE A 184 1.88 -8.92 -1.48
CA PHE A 184 2.61 -10.20 -1.47
C PHE A 184 1.82 -11.23 -2.30
N PRO A 185 2.34 -11.72 -3.45
CA PRO A 185 1.67 -12.74 -4.23
C PRO A 185 1.82 -14.10 -3.57
N ASP A 186 0.83 -14.97 -3.73
CA ASP A 186 1.02 -16.40 -3.39
C ASP A 186 2.22 -16.96 -4.20
N PRO A 187 3.28 -17.47 -3.54
CA PRO A 187 4.46 -18.01 -4.22
C PRO A 187 4.16 -19.12 -5.23
N THR A 188 3.02 -19.81 -5.09
CA THR A 188 2.59 -20.90 -5.99
C THR A 188 1.73 -20.40 -7.14
N SER A 189 1.23 -19.17 -7.08
CA SER A 189 0.41 -18.56 -8.12
C SER A 189 1.24 -18.13 -9.35
N PRO A 190 0.62 -17.90 -10.50
CA PRO A 190 1.32 -17.33 -11.66
C PRO A 190 2.06 -16.02 -11.32
N GLY A 191 1.44 -15.09 -10.60
CA GLY A 191 2.06 -13.84 -10.16
C GLY A 191 3.23 -14.03 -9.18
N GLY A 192 3.24 -15.12 -8.40
CA GLY A 192 4.35 -15.44 -7.49
C GLY A 192 5.56 -16.12 -8.15
N ARG A 193 5.41 -16.57 -9.41
CA ARG A 193 6.46 -17.32 -10.14
C ARG A 193 7.20 -16.49 -11.19
N VAL A 194 6.75 -15.26 -11.49
CA VAL A 194 7.41 -14.41 -12.48
C VAL A 194 8.72 -13.82 -11.96
N ASP A 195 9.58 -13.39 -12.86
CA ASP A 195 10.81 -12.65 -12.53
C ASP A 195 10.49 -11.21 -12.13
N TRP A 196 10.08 -11.02 -10.87
CA TRP A 196 9.80 -9.68 -10.33
C TRP A 196 11.03 -8.77 -10.35
N ALA A 197 12.22 -9.29 -10.16
CA ALA A 197 13.43 -8.49 -10.22
C ALA A 197 13.64 -7.90 -11.63
N GLY A 198 13.36 -8.68 -12.67
CA GLY A 198 13.33 -8.20 -14.07
C GLY A 198 12.25 -7.14 -14.28
N ILE A 199 11.01 -7.41 -13.86
CA ILE A 199 9.88 -6.46 -13.99
C ILE A 199 10.19 -5.14 -13.26
N LEU A 200 10.72 -5.20 -12.04
CA LEU A 200 11.06 -4.00 -11.28
C LEU A 200 12.17 -3.18 -11.93
N ARG A 201 13.17 -3.79 -12.55
CA ARG A 201 14.21 -3.05 -13.32
C ARG A 201 13.60 -2.23 -14.46
N GLU A 202 12.57 -2.76 -15.13
CA GLU A 202 11.93 -2.08 -16.25
C GLU A 202 10.95 -0.97 -15.79
N VAL A 203 10.24 -1.15 -14.68
CA VAL A 203 9.20 -0.19 -14.25
C VAL A 203 9.73 0.92 -13.34
N LEU A 204 10.68 0.63 -12.43
CA LEU A 204 11.14 1.58 -11.41
C LEU A 204 11.78 2.87 -11.95
N PRO A 205 12.37 2.94 -13.16
CA PRO A 205 12.77 4.21 -13.76
C PRO A 205 11.63 5.23 -13.91
N TYR A 206 10.38 4.76 -14.02
CA TYR A 206 9.18 5.59 -14.16
C TYR A 206 8.42 5.80 -12.83
N VAL A 207 8.90 5.21 -11.73
CA VAL A 207 8.30 5.29 -10.40
C VAL A 207 9.06 6.29 -9.54
N ASP A 208 8.36 7.33 -9.05
CA ASP A 208 8.96 8.31 -8.15
C ASP A 208 8.95 7.83 -6.69
N ILE A 209 7.82 7.28 -6.26
CA ILE A 209 7.60 6.79 -4.88
C ILE A 209 7.30 5.30 -4.96
N PHE A 210 8.10 4.47 -4.29
CA PHE A 210 7.89 3.03 -4.20
C PHE A 210 7.65 2.64 -2.75
N GLY A 211 6.47 2.09 -2.46
CA GLY A 211 5.95 1.85 -1.11
C GLY A 211 5.71 0.39 -0.72
N PRO A 212 6.60 -0.58 -1.01
CA PRO A 212 6.40 -1.97 -0.67
C PRO A 212 6.52 -2.21 0.85
N SER A 213 6.00 -3.35 1.34
CA SER A 213 6.49 -3.92 2.59
C SER A 213 7.88 -4.53 2.40
N ILE A 214 8.61 -4.71 3.49
CA ILE A 214 9.93 -5.34 3.42
C ILE A 214 9.84 -6.79 2.94
N GLU A 215 8.78 -7.50 3.30
CA GLU A 215 8.51 -8.87 2.85
C GLU A 215 8.30 -8.94 1.33
N GLU A 216 7.47 -8.05 0.79
CA GLU A 216 7.23 -7.93 -0.66
C GLU A 216 8.52 -7.60 -1.39
N LEU A 217 9.26 -6.62 -0.89
CA LEU A 217 10.52 -6.16 -1.48
C LEU A 217 11.56 -7.29 -1.53
N MET A 218 11.78 -7.99 -0.42
CA MET A 218 12.74 -9.07 -0.35
C MET A 218 12.33 -10.27 -1.21
N PHE A 219 11.05 -10.61 -1.22
CA PHE A 219 10.50 -11.66 -2.08
C PHE A 219 10.74 -11.36 -3.57
N MET A 220 10.60 -10.10 -3.99
CA MET A 220 10.68 -9.70 -5.39
C MET A 220 12.10 -9.44 -5.87
N LEU A 221 12.95 -8.82 -5.06
CA LEU A 221 14.32 -8.47 -5.45
C LEU A 221 15.36 -9.50 -5.00
N ARG A 222 15.17 -10.14 -3.86
CA ARG A 222 16.18 -11.00 -3.21
C ARG A 222 15.56 -12.31 -2.73
N ARG A 223 14.87 -13.02 -3.63
CA ARG A 223 14.09 -14.23 -3.35
C ARG A 223 14.83 -15.27 -2.51
N SER A 224 16.06 -15.61 -2.87
CA SER A 224 16.86 -16.59 -2.13
C SER A 224 17.18 -16.16 -0.69
N THR A 225 17.46 -14.87 -0.48
CA THR A 225 17.68 -14.30 0.85
C THR A 225 16.39 -14.32 1.66
N PHE A 226 15.27 -13.94 1.05
CA PHE A 226 13.94 -14.01 1.68
C PHE A 226 13.63 -15.43 2.17
N GLU A 227 13.80 -16.44 1.30
CA GLU A 227 13.53 -17.83 1.64
C GLU A 227 14.43 -18.36 2.75
N ALA A 228 15.72 -17.98 2.75
CA ALA A 228 16.67 -18.34 3.82
C ALA A 228 16.28 -17.71 5.17
N MET A 229 15.88 -16.44 5.18
CA MET A 229 15.44 -15.73 6.40
C MET A 229 14.13 -16.32 6.95
N ALA A 230 13.17 -16.64 6.08
CA ALA A 230 11.90 -17.26 6.47
C ALA A 230 12.08 -18.67 7.07
N GLN A 231 13.03 -19.46 6.54
CA GLN A 231 13.34 -20.79 7.06
C GLN A 231 14.05 -20.75 8.42
N ALA A 232 14.90 -19.75 8.66
CA ALA A 232 15.68 -19.63 9.89
C ALA A 232 14.83 -19.37 11.13
N ASP A 233 13.66 -18.73 10.97
CA ASP A 233 12.78 -18.34 12.07
C ASP A 233 11.56 -19.26 12.25
N GLY A 234 11.29 -20.15 11.27
CA GLY A 234 10.09 -21.01 11.28
C GLY A 234 8.77 -20.23 11.23
N SER A 235 8.84 -18.90 11.13
CA SER A 235 7.70 -17.99 11.00
C SER A 235 7.64 -17.38 9.59
N ARG A 236 6.46 -16.96 9.15
CA ARG A 236 6.30 -16.21 7.88
C ARG A 236 6.87 -14.80 7.94
N SER A 237 7.13 -14.27 9.14
CA SER A 237 7.63 -12.92 9.34
C SER A 237 9.08 -12.94 9.78
N PHE A 238 9.96 -12.35 8.98
CA PHE A 238 11.35 -12.12 9.34
C PHE A 238 11.62 -10.69 9.85
N LEU A 239 10.58 -9.93 10.16
CA LEU A 239 10.72 -8.56 10.68
C LEU A 239 11.72 -8.38 11.82
N PRO A 240 11.82 -9.30 12.79
CA PRO A 240 12.85 -9.20 13.85
C PRO A 240 14.28 -9.24 13.31
N GLN A 241 14.52 -9.90 12.16
CA GLN A 241 15.85 -10.02 11.55
C GLN A 241 16.22 -8.80 10.68
N VAL A 242 15.27 -7.88 10.43
CA VAL A 242 15.51 -6.69 9.60
C VAL A 242 16.41 -5.70 10.34
N THR A 243 17.60 -5.47 9.81
CA THR A 243 18.60 -4.56 10.34
C THR A 243 18.64 -3.24 9.57
N PRO A 244 19.18 -2.15 10.18
CA PRO A 244 19.43 -0.91 9.46
C PRO A 244 20.34 -1.09 8.23
N GLY A 245 21.32 -2.01 8.31
CA GLY A 245 22.22 -2.34 7.19
C GLY A 245 21.43 -2.93 6.01
N LEU A 246 20.58 -3.94 6.26
CA LEU A 246 19.74 -4.53 5.21
C LEU A 246 18.85 -3.48 4.55
N LEU A 247 18.23 -2.59 5.33
CA LEU A 247 17.37 -1.53 4.80
C LEU A 247 18.16 -0.52 3.96
N SER A 248 19.36 -0.11 4.43
CA SER A 248 20.25 0.76 3.65
C SER A 248 20.62 0.12 2.31
N ASP A 249 20.96 -1.18 2.30
CA ASP A 249 21.36 -1.89 1.09
C ASP A 249 20.22 -2.01 0.07
N VAL A 250 19.06 -2.53 0.50
CA VAL A 250 17.95 -2.74 -0.43
C VAL A 250 17.34 -1.42 -0.90
N SER A 251 17.26 -0.41 -0.03
CA SER A 251 16.79 0.91 -0.45
C SER A 251 17.77 1.63 -1.36
N GLY A 252 19.08 1.40 -1.17
CA GLY A 252 20.13 1.86 -2.08
C GLY A 252 19.95 1.31 -3.49
N GLU A 253 19.72 0.00 -3.60
CA GLU A 253 19.41 -0.68 -4.86
C GLU A 253 18.17 -0.07 -5.54
N LEU A 254 17.10 0.23 -4.79
CA LEU A 254 15.91 0.90 -5.33
C LEU A 254 16.23 2.29 -5.90
N ILE A 255 17.05 3.08 -5.18
CA ILE A 255 17.50 4.37 -5.68
C ILE A 255 18.32 4.20 -6.97
N GLU A 256 19.20 3.22 -7.06
CA GLU A 256 19.97 2.91 -8.28
C GLU A 256 19.05 2.50 -9.44
N LEU A 257 18.02 1.71 -9.19
CA LEU A 257 17.02 1.30 -10.17
C LEU A 257 16.09 2.44 -10.66
N GLY A 258 16.15 3.64 -10.05
CA GLY A 258 15.44 4.80 -10.60
C GLY A 258 14.44 5.46 -9.64
N VAL A 259 14.09 4.81 -8.54
CA VAL A 259 13.17 5.36 -7.52
C VAL A 259 13.73 6.65 -6.92
N LYS A 260 12.88 7.62 -6.62
CA LYS A 260 13.27 8.89 -6.00
C LYS A 260 13.02 8.88 -4.49
N MET A 261 11.98 8.14 -4.05
CA MET A 261 11.64 7.95 -2.64
C MET A 261 11.23 6.48 -2.43
N ALA A 262 12.01 5.72 -1.67
CA ALA A 262 11.68 4.36 -1.24
C ALA A 262 11.07 4.43 0.18
N ALA A 263 9.77 4.16 0.29
CA ALA A 263 9.00 4.19 1.54
C ALA A 263 8.66 2.76 1.98
N ILE A 264 9.59 2.08 2.64
CA ILE A 264 9.48 0.65 2.96
C ILE A 264 8.69 0.46 4.26
N LYS A 265 7.56 -0.24 4.16
CA LYS A 265 6.68 -0.57 5.28
C LYS A 265 7.28 -1.72 6.09
N LEU A 266 7.33 -1.57 7.42
CA LEU A 266 7.97 -2.51 8.35
C LEU A 266 7.00 -3.06 9.40
N GLY A 267 5.72 -3.19 9.06
CA GLY A 267 4.68 -3.65 9.98
C GLY A 267 4.68 -2.82 11.27
N ASN A 268 4.69 -3.48 12.42
CA ASN A 268 4.71 -2.83 13.74
C ASN A 268 6.01 -2.05 14.04
N ARG A 269 7.07 -2.22 13.24
CA ARG A 269 8.32 -1.44 13.36
C ARG A 269 8.27 -0.11 12.62
N GLY A 270 7.19 0.19 11.90
CA GLY A 270 6.90 1.49 11.30
C GLY A 270 7.28 1.63 9.83
N LEU A 271 7.82 2.77 9.46
CA LEU A 271 8.17 3.14 8.09
C LEU A 271 9.63 3.56 7.99
N TYR A 272 10.33 2.96 7.04
CA TYR A 272 11.66 3.41 6.63
C TYR A 272 11.57 4.18 5.31
N LEU A 273 12.23 5.32 5.25
CA LEU A 273 12.28 6.17 4.07
C LEU A 273 13.74 6.39 3.63
N ARG A 274 14.02 6.19 2.35
CA ARG A 274 15.23 6.66 1.69
C ARG A 274 14.89 7.52 0.50
N THR A 275 15.61 8.63 0.33
CA THR A 275 15.38 9.56 -0.78
C THR A 275 16.64 9.73 -1.63
N ALA A 276 16.44 10.02 -2.90
CA ALA A 276 17.50 10.33 -3.84
C ALA A 276 18.08 11.75 -3.60
N GLY A 277 19.17 12.09 -4.27
CA GLY A 277 19.71 13.43 -4.25
C GLY A 277 18.86 14.45 -5.02
N THR A 278 19.11 15.73 -4.80
CA THR A 278 18.34 16.89 -5.31
C THR A 278 18.02 16.81 -6.80
N ALA A 279 19.03 16.47 -7.63
CA ALA A 279 18.85 16.42 -9.09
C ALA A 279 17.80 15.39 -9.54
N ARG A 280 17.67 14.27 -8.82
CA ARG A 280 16.70 13.22 -9.11
C ARG A 280 15.32 13.56 -8.52
N LEU A 281 15.27 14.15 -7.31
CA LEU A 281 14.01 14.63 -6.72
C LEU A 281 13.35 15.71 -7.59
N ALA A 282 14.13 16.58 -8.22
CA ALA A 282 13.63 17.60 -9.16
C ALA A 282 12.93 17.00 -10.40
N GLN A 283 13.15 15.72 -10.70
CA GLN A 283 12.51 14.99 -11.80
C GLN A 283 11.19 14.31 -11.40
N MET A 284 10.81 14.38 -10.13
CA MET A 284 9.49 13.95 -9.70
C MET A 284 8.41 14.85 -10.31
N GLY A 285 7.32 14.36 -10.73
CA GLY A 285 6.28 15.18 -11.37
C GLY A 285 5.75 16.33 -10.48
N ARG A 286 4.48 16.68 -10.62
CA ARG A 286 3.86 17.87 -10.00
C ARG A 286 3.90 17.91 -8.47
N ALA A 287 3.94 16.76 -7.79
CA ALA A 287 4.08 16.69 -6.34
C ALA A 287 5.54 16.58 -5.87
N ALA A 288 6.52 16.99 -6.68
CA ALA A 288 7.87 17.17 -6.18
C ALA A 288 7.89 18.10 -4.96
N PRO A 289 8.66 17.77 -3.90
CA PRO A 289 8.76 18.65 -2.73
C PRO A 289 9.23 20.06 -3.09
N ALA A 290 8.67 21.07 -2.46
CA ALA A 290 9.10 22.46 -2.67
C ALA A 290 10.53 22.67 -2.15
N ASP A 291 10.88 22.10 -1.00
CA ASP A 291 12.24 22.13 -0.45
C ASP A 291 13.01 20.84 -0.80
N LEU A 292 13.59 20.81 -1.99
CA LEU A 292 14.39 19.67 -2.45
C LEU A 292 15.63 19.40 -1.59
N GLN A 293 16.18 20.44 -0.93
CA GLN A 293 17.38 20.27 -0.09
C GLN A 293 17.04 19.53 1.20
N ALA A 294 15.92 19.85 1.84
CA ALA A 294 15.45 19.15 3.02
C ALA A 294 15.15 17.66 2.76
N TRP A 295 14.73 17.33 1.54
CA TRP A 295 14.40 15.96 1.13
C TRP A 295 15.58 15.18 0.56
N ALA A 296 16.66 15.84 0.13
CA ALA A 296 17.77 15.19 -0.57
C ALA A 296 18.57 14.27 0.36
N GLY A 297 18.81 13.04 -0.10
CA GLY A 297 19.71 12.09 0.57
C GLY A 297 19.26 11.65 1.96
N GLN A 298 17.96 11.76 2.29
CA GLN A 298 17.47 11.34 3.61
C GLN A 298 17.46 9.80 3.74
N GLU A 299 17.78 9.33 4.93
CA GLU A 299 17.58 7.96 5.37
C GLU A 299 16.97 8.01 6.78
N LEU A 300 15.67 7.72 6.87
CA LEU A 300 14.84 7.92 8.07
C LEU A 300 14.13 6.63 8.45
N TRP A 301 13.91 6.42 9.74
CA TRP A 301 13.07 5.35 10.26
C TRP A 301 12.14 5.89 11.35
N ALA A 302 10.83 5.91 11.08
CA ALA A 302 9.80 6.32 12.01
C ALA A 302 9.14 5.07 12.62
N PRO A 303 9.23 4.82 13.95
CA PRO A 303 8.51 3.73 14.60
C PRO A 303 7.02 4.00 14.65
N CYS A 304 6.20 2.93 14.66
CA CYS A 304 4.75 3.02 14.81
C CYS A 304 4.34 3.63 16.15
N PHE A 305 3.16 4.22 16.20
CA PHE A 305 2.50 4.63 17.43
C PHE A 305 1.84 3.43 18.15
N GLN A 306 1.80 3.49 19.48
CA GLN A 306 1.14 2.49 20.32
C GLN A 306 -0.38 2.67 20.25
N VAL A 307 -1.08 1.60 19.90
CA VAL A 307 -2.53 1.55 19.75
C VAL A 307 -3.07 0.21 20.22
N GLN A 308 -4.36 0.17 20.52
CA GLN A 308 -5.08 -1.09 20.64
C GLN A 308 -5.48 -1.57 19.24
N VAL A 309 -4.84 -2.64 18.77
CA VAL A 309 -5.08 -3.19 17.43
C VAL A 309 -6.39 -3.95 17.41
N ALA A 310 -7.33 -3.53 16.55
CA ALA A 310 -8.58 -4.23 16.26
C ALA A 310 -8.48 -5.03 14.94
N GLY A 311 -7.75 -4.50 13.95
CA GLY A 311 -7.47 -5.16 12.68
C GLY A 311 -6.22 -4.60 12.01
N THR A 312 -5.60 -5.34 11.09
CA THR A 312 -4.38 -4.90 10.39
C THR A 312 -4.58 -4.72 8.89
N THR A 313 -5.77 -5.04 8.39
CA THR A 313 -6.10 -4.92 6.96
C THR A 313 -6.06 -3.45 6.52
N GLY A 314 -5.40 -3.17 5.39
CA GLY A 314 -5.28 -1.83 4.87
C GLY A 314 -4.29 -0.91 5.60
N ALA A 315 -3.58 -1.38 6.64
CA ALA A 315 -2.62 -0.55 7.39
C ALA A 315 -1.47 -0.04 6.50
N GLY A 316 -1.02 -0.85 5.55
CA GLY A 316 -0.02 -0.47 4.56
C GLY A 316 -0.53 0.63 3.62
N ASP A 317 -1.74 0.44 3.07
CA ASP A 317 -2.42 1.42 2.22
C ASP A 317 -2.63 2.75 2.94
N ALA A 318 -3.10 2.70 4.20
CA ALA A 318 -3.31 3.86 5.05
C ALA A 318 -2.00 4.60 5.37
N THR A 319 -0.91 3.86 5.66
CA THR A 319 0.42 4.43 5.87
C THR A 319 0.90 5.18 4.63
N LEU A 320 0.73 4.57 3.45
CA LEU A 320 1.13 5.20 2.19
C LEU A 320 0.23 6.40 1.85
N ALA A 321 -1.09 6.32 2.12
CA ALA A 321 -2.00 7.45 1.99
C ALA A 321 -1.58 8.63 2.89
N GLY A 322 -1.17 8.36 4.13
CA GLY A 322 -0.62 9.36 5.04
C GLY A 322 0.65 10.00 4.49
N PHE A 323 1.58 9.20 3.94
CA PHE A 323 2.80 9.70 3.31
C PHE A 323 2.52 10.58 2.10
N LEU A 324 1.65 10.12 1.18
CA LEU A 324 1.25 10.87 0.00
C LEU A 324 0.53 12.18 0.37
N SER A 325 -0.33 12.14 1.40
CA SER A 325 -1.02 13.33 1.93
C SER A 325 -0.04 14.37 2.49
N ALA A 326 1.00 13.92 3.20
CA ALA A 326 2.04 14.78 3.74
C ALA A 326 2.87 15.42 2.62
N LEU A 327 3.25 14.64 1.60
CA LEU A 327 3.98 15.12 0.43
C LEU A 327 3.19 16.17 -0.35
N LEU A 328 1.90 15.92 -0.58
CA LEU A 328 1.00 16.86 -1.26
C LEU A 328 0.83 18.19 -0.50
N ARG A 329 1.05 18.18 0.82
CA ARG A 329 1.04 19.36 1.70
C ARG A 329 2.42 20.01 1.88
N ASP A 330 3.42 19.55 1.12
CA ASP A 330 4.81 20.02 1.21
C ASP A 330 5.42 19.92 2.63
N LEU A 331 5.03 18.93 3.43
CA LEU A 331 5.62 18.73 4.75
C LEU A 331 7.11 18.29 4.62
N PRO A 332 7.96 18.68 5.59
CA PRO A 332 9.33 18.20 5.66
C PRO A 332 9.39 16.66 5.84
N PRO A 333 10.48 15.99 5.44
CA PRO A 333 10.56 14.52 5.39
C PRO A 333 10.28 13.83 6.73
N ARG A 334 10.75 14.39 7.86
CA ARG A 334 10.49 13.82 9.20
C ARG A 334 9.02 13.90 9.58
N GLN A 335 8.36 15.02 9.25
CA GLN A 335 6.92 15.15 9.50
C GLN A 335 6.11 14.24 8.58
N ALA A 336 6.56 14.04 7.33
CA ALA A 336 5.90 13.16 6.38
C ALA A 336 5.92 11.69 6.84
N VAL A 337 7.06 11.17 7.35
CA VAL A 337 7.10 9.80 7.85
C VAL A 337 6.32 9.62 9.16
N ILE A 338 6.27 10.66 10.02
CA ILE A 338 5.44 10.65 11.23
C ILE A 338 3.95 10.62 10.88
N ALA A 339 3.51 11.49 9.97
CA ALA A 339 2.13 11.50 9.50
C ALA A 339 1.73 10.15 8.88
N ALA A 340 2.62 9.54 8.09
CA ALA A 340 2.40 8.23 7.49
C ALA A 340 2.13 7.16 8.55
N VAL A 341 3.03 7.00 9.54
CA VAL A 341 2.85 5.99 10.59
C VAL A 341 1.69 6.31 11.52
N ALA A 342 1.33 7.59 11.71
CA ALA A 342 0.17 8.01 12.50
C ALA A 342 -1.14 7.60 11.82
N VAL A 343 -1.27 7.82 10.51
CA VAL A 343 -2.46 7.39 9.74
C VAL A 343 -2.59 5.86 9.74
N GLY A 344 -1.48 5.12 9.54
CA GLY A 344 -1.46 3.67 9.65
C GLY A 344 -1.86 3.18 11.04
N ALA A 345 -1.41 3.86 12.11
CA ALA A 345 -1.77 3.53 13.49
C ALA A 345 -3.25 3.81 13.78
N CYS A 346 -3.83 4.88 13.24
CA CYS A 346 -5.28 5.12 13.33
C CYS A 346 -6.08 4.04 12.60
N ASN A 347 -5.64 3.58 11.42
CA ASN A 347 -6.33 2.54 10.67
C ASN A 347 -6.50 1.24 11.49
N VAL A 348 -5.45 0.78 12.14
CA VAL A 348 -5.49 -0.52 12.88
C VAL A 348 -6.32 -0.49 14.16
N GLU A 349 -6.83 0.66 14.59
CA GLU A 349 -7.80 0.77 15.69
C GLU A 349 -9.22 0.33 15.30
N ALA A 350 -9.47 0.06 14.01
CA ALA A 350 -10.73 -0.49 13.51
C ALA A 350 -10.51 -1.85 12.82
N VAL A 351 -11.60 -2.62 12.70
CA VAL A 351 -11.57 -3.93 12.04
C VAL A 351 -11.52 -3.78 10.51
N ASP A 352 -12.23 -2.79 9.98
CA ASP A 352 -12.25 -2.49 8.54
C ASP A 352 -11.11 -1.56 8.13
N THR A 353 -10.94 -1.39 6.81
CA THR A 353 -9.79 -0.68 6.23
C THR A 353 -9.89 0.85 6.28
N ILE A 354 -11.02 1.43 6.67
CA ILE A 354 -11.29 2.86 6.48
C ILE A 354 -11.80 3.56 7.76
N SER A 355 -12.64 2.92 8.57
CA SER A 355 -13.34 3.62 9.67
C SER A 355 -12.39 4.16 10.74
N GLY A 356 -11.25 3.50 10.94
CA GLY A 356 -10.20 3.95 11.88
C GLY A 356 -9.45 5.21 11.42
N ILE A 357 -9.45 5.53 10.13
CA ILE A 357 -8.73 6.70 9.61
C ILE A 357 -9.44 7.97 10.07
N ARG A 358 -8.72 8.84 10.76
CA ARG A 358 -9.19 10.13 11.25
C ARG A 358 -8.93 11.24 10.22
N PRO A 359 -9.68 12.37 10.26
CA PRO A 359 -9.32 13.58 9.53
C PRO A 359 -7.86 13.97 9.75
N TRP A 360 -7.27 14.66 8.76
CA TRP A 360 -5.85 15.01 8.78
C TRP A 360 -5.45 15.79 10.05
N GLU A 361 -6.23 16.83 10.37
CA GLU A 361 -5.98 17.71 11.52
C GLU A 361 -6.05 16.94 12.84
N GLU A 362 -7.07 16.10 13.03
CA GLU A 362 -7.24 15.28 14.24
C GLU A 362 -6.07 14.28 14.42
N THR A 363 -5.57 13.71 13.30
CA THR A 363 -4.42 12.82 13.34
C THR A 363 -3.17 13.55 13.82
N LEU A 364 -2.91 14.76 13.29
CA LEU A 364 -1.76 15.56 13.69
C LEU A 364 -1.88 16.12 15.11
N GLU A 365 -3.08 16.52 15.55
CA GLU A 365 -3.36 16.93 16.92
C GLU A 365 -3.06 15.81 17.91
N ARG A 366 -3.43 14.56 17.57
CA ARG A 366 -3.10 13.39 18.40
C ARG A 366 -1.59 13.17 18.51
N VAL A 367 -0.84 13.34 17.44
CA VAL A 367 0.63 13.30 17.46
C VAL A 367 1.19 14.41 18.34
N ALA A 368 0.72 15.65 18.19
CA ALA A 368 1.15 16.81 18.96
C ALA A 368 0.82 16.69 20.45
N ALA A 369 -0.22 15.96 20.82
CA ALA A 369 -0.61 15.68 22.20
C ALA A 369 0.32 14.66 22.91
N GLY A 370 1.39 14.18 22.25
CA GLY A 370 2.38 13.29 22.87
C GLY A 370 2.00 11.79 22.75
N TRP A 371 1.42 11.39 21.62
CA TRP A 371 1.11 10.00 21.34
C TRP A 371 2.39 9.14 21.37
N LEU A 372 2.41 8.11 22.20
CA LEU A 372 3.60 7.29 22.41
C LEU A 372 3.87 6.39 21.20
N GLN A 373 5.14 6.34 20.80
CA GLN A 373 5.63 5.39 19.78
C GLN A 373 6.10 4.08 20.44
N HIS A 374 6.12 3.00 19.65
CA HIS A 374 6.79 1.78 20.05
C HIS A 374 8.30 2.03 20.23
N PRO A 375 8.94 1.40 21.21
CA PRO A 375 10.39 1.53 21.38
C PRO A 375 11.12 0.96 20.17
N LEU A 376 11.99 1.76 19.58
CA LEU A 376 12.95 1.36 18.57
C LEU A 376 14.33 1.81 19.04
N VAL A 377 15.25 0.87 19.16
CA VAL A 377 16.65 1.14 19.52
C VAL A 377 17.53 0.71 18.35
N LEU A 378 18.26 1.65 17.79
CA LEU A 378 19.25 1.40 16.73
C LEU A 378 20.65 1.69 17.31
N ASP A 379 21.33 0.64 17.77
CA ASP A 379 22.73 0.73 18.22
C ASP A 379 23.68 0.47 17.04
N VAL A 380 23.62 1.39 16.06
CA VAL A 380 24.41 1.29 14.83
C VAL A 380 25.06 2.66 14.54
N PRO A 381 26.37 2.71 14.23
CA PRO A 381 27.05 3.95 13.91
C PRO A 381 26.36 4.75 12.80
N GLY A 382 26.30 6.08 12.99
CA GLY A 382 25.68 7.01 12.04
C GLY A 382 24.17 7.23 12.24
N TRP A 383 23.47 6.37 12.97
CA TRP A 383 22.05 6.59 13.28
C TRP A 383 21.87 7.40 14.57
N ARG A 384 21.01 8.40 14.51
CA ARG A 384 20.65 9.23 15.68
C ARG A 384 19.14 9.41 15.74
N ARG A 385 18.62 9.30 16.96
CA ARG A 385 17.21 9.60 17.23
C ARG A 385 17.02 11.12 17.37
N ASP A 386 15.99 11.62 16.73
CA ASP A 386 15.49 12.97 16.96
C ASP A 386 14.50 12.90 18.14
N ASP A 387 14.89 13.45 19.28
CA ASP A 387 14.09 13.36 20.50
C ASP A 387 12.81 14.22 20.44
N THR A 388 12.70 15.15 19.49
CA THR A 388 11.51 15.98 19.33
C THR A 388 10.37 15.25 18.64
N CYS A 389 10.67 14.28 17.77
CA CYS A 389 9.67 13.56 16.98
C CYS A 389 9.84 12.03 17.00
N GLY A 390 10.88 11.52 17.63
CA GLY A 390 11.15 10.07 17.77
C GLY A 390 11.63 9.38 16.50
N VAL A 391 11.88 10.12 15.40
CA VAL A 391 12.39 9.59 14.14
C VAL A 391 13.90 9.34 14.27
N TRP A 392 14.34 8.19 13.83
CA TRP A 392 15.75 7.91 13.62
C TRP A 392 16.20 8.40 12.25
N ALA A 393 17.34 9.07 12.20
CA ALA A 393 17.95 9.57 10.99
C ALA A 393 19.41 9.10 10.89
N LYS A 394 19.83 8.69 9.70
CA LYS A 394 21.22 8.40 9.40
C LYS A 394 21.88 9.68 8.90
N ASN A 395 22.93 10.10 9.61
CA ASN A 395 23.76 11.23 9.17
C ASN A 395 24.86 10.69 8.24
N PHE A 396 24.98 11.29 7.07
CA PHE A 396 26.06 11.06 6.13
C PHE A 396 27.21 12.03 6.37
#